data_84358f0cfa835d215477c1a46bfa876e
#
_entry.id   84358f0cfa835d215477c1a46bfa876e
#
_cell.length_a   1.000
_cell.length_b   1.000
_cell.length_c   1.000
_cell.angle_alpha   90.00
_cell.angle_beta   90.00
_cell.angle_gamma   90.00
#
_symmetry.space_group_name_H-M   'P 1'
#
loop_
_entity.id
_entity.type
_entity.pdbx_description
1 polymer ?
#
loop_
_entity_poly.entity_id
_entity_poly.type
_entity_poly.pdbx_seq_one_letter_code
_entity_poly.pdbx_strand_id
1 'polypeptide(L)'
;MASKVTIQDIADALGLSRNTVSKAINNTGVLADATRERILAKAVEMGYKQFSYINATGINNFTSPAAPDGKNDIAVFTTLFLNTSHFASTMLDKFQREAAQLGYSTSLHRILPEDIASLSLPKSMNAERTAGIVCFEVFDEPYARMVSDCGIPVLFVDTPVCMDGRPLEADRLYMDNATGITDFIGRMSARGKRNIGFIGEYMHCQSFFERFMAYRNAMFLCGMPINEDWCITGNLNEEDEDVMNDCYRSYLYHTFKSMKTLPDVFVCANDFIAFDAMQVFKLL
;
A
#
# COMPACT_ATOMS: atom_id res chain seq x y z
N MET A 1 30.74 -7.41 -14.19
CA MET A 1 29.67 -7.28 -13.20
C MET A 1 30.27 -6.61 -11.98
N ALA A 2 29.82 -5.42 -11.58
CA ALA A 2 30.30 -4.77 -10.37
C ALA A 2 29.86 -5.60 -9.16
N SER A 3 30.79 -6.00 -8.29
CA SER A 3 30.47 -6.76 -7.08
C SER A 3 29.58 -5.92 -6.17
N LYS A 4 28.55 -6.54 -5.63
CA LYS A 4 27.60 -5.90 -4.71
C LYS A 4 28.33 -5.61 -3.39
N VAL A 5 28.42 -4.32 -3.02
CA VAL A 5 29.03 -3.90 -1.73
C VAL A 5 28.24 -4.50 -0.57
N THR A 6 28.95 -5.05 0.42
CA THR A 6 28.37 -5.70 1.61
C THR A 6 28.70 -4.93 2.88
N ILE A 7 28.01 -5.27 3.99
CA ILE A 7 28.32 -4.72 5.33
C ILE A 7 29.79 -5.03 5.73
N GLN A 8 30.32 -6.17 5.29
CA GLN A 8 31.70 -6.55 5.56
C GLN A 8 32.70 -5.60 4.87
N ASP A 9 32.44 -5.26 3.60
CA ASP A 9 33.29 -4.34 2.85
C ASP A 9 33.39 -2.95 3.51
N ILE A 10 32.25 -2.47 4.05
CA ILE A 10 32.21 -1.21 4.80
C ILE A 10 32.98 -1.32 6.11
N ALA A 11 32.85 -2.45 6.81
CA ALA A 11 33.57 -2.71 8.06
C ALA A 11 35.09 -2.74 7.85
N ASP A 12 35.54 -3.43 6.81
CA ASP A 12 36.93 -3.53 6.44
C ASP A 12 37.50 -2.17 6.02
N ALA A 13 36.76 -1.36 5.25
CA ALA A 13 37.14 -0.02 4.83
C ALA A 13 37.28 0.98 5.99
N LEU A 14 36.56 0.77 7.09
CA LEU A 14 36.58 1.64 8.27
C LEU A 14 37.44 1.10 9.43
N GLY A 15 37.92 -0.13 9.34
CA GLY A 15 38.59 -0.82 10.44
C GLY A 15 37.70 -1.12 11.63
N LEU A 16 36.37 -1.36 11.38
CA LEU A 16 35.38 -1.62 12.40
C LEU A 16 34.85 -3.06 12.33
N SER A 17 34.21 -3.52 13.41
CA SER A 17 33.55 -4.83 13.36
C SER A 17 32.30 -4.79 12.47
N ARG A 18 32.01 -5.91 11.77
CA ARG A 18 30.78 -6.08 11.01
C ARG A 18 29.52 -5.79 11.85
N ASN A 19 29.54 -6.16 13.13
CA ASN A 19 28.43 -5.94 14.06
C ASN A 19 28.23 -4.44 14.34
N THR A 20 29.32 -3.66 14.48
CA THR A 20 29.28 -2.21 14.65
C THR A 20 28.66 -1.53 13.43
N VAL A 21 29.06 -1.94 12.24
CA VAL A 21 28.51 -1.41 10.97
C VAL A 21 27.03 -1.80 10.82
N SER A 22 26.68 -3.06 11.12
CA SER A 22 25.28 -3.51 11.09
C SER A 22 24.38 -2.73 12.04
N LYS A 23 24.86 -2.46 13.27
CA LYS A 23 24.12 -1.63 14.25
C LYS A 23 23.91 -0.20 13.75
N ALA A 24 24.93 0.41 13.13
CA ALA A 24 24.82 1.75 12.56
C ALA A 24 23.79 1.80 11.43
N ILE A 25 23.87 0.86 10.49
CA ILE A 25 23.00 0.79 9.30
C ILE A 25 21.54 0.50 9.68
N ASN A 26 21.31 -0.42 10.65
CA ASN A 26 19.96 -0.81 11.07
C ASN A 26 19.41 0.05 12.20
N ASN A 27 20.14 1.07 12.61
CA ASN A 27 19.78 1.96 13.73
C ASN A 27 19.48 1.22 15.04
N THR A 28 20.22 0.12 15.33
CA THR A 28 20.02 -0.72 16.50
C THR A 28 21.18 -0.59 17.50
N GLY A 29 20.86 -0.54 18.78
CA GLY A 29 21.85 -0.47 19.87
C GLY A 29 22.50 0.90 20.04
N VAL A 30 23.28 1.04 21.12
CA VAL A 30 23.98 2.30 21.47
C VAL A 30 25.28 2.39 20.68
N LEU A 31 25.40 3.44 19.88
CA LEU A 31 26.63 3.82 19.16
C LEU A 31 26.83 5.32 19.31
N ALA A 32 28.08 5.76 19.42
CA ALA A 32 28.39 7.19 19.42
C ALA A 32 28.02 7.81 18.06
N ASP A 33 27.37 8.97 18.08
CA ASP A 33 26.83 9.63 16.87
C ASP A 33 27.90 9.86 15.82
N ALA A 34 29.10 10.35 16.21
CA ALA A 34 30.23 10.53 15.28
C ALA A 34 30.68 9.22 14.62
N THR A 35 30.58 8.06 15.30
CA THR A 35 30.93 6.77 14.72
C THR A 35 29.83 6.31 13.74
N ARG A 36 28.58 6.56 14.08
CA ARG A 36 27.44 6.28 13.23
C ARG A 36 27.54 7.07 11.92
N GLU A 37 27.76 8.38 12.00
CA GLU A 37 27.90 9.25 10.82
C GLU A 37 29.02 8.81 9.89
N ARG A 38 30.18 8.44 10.44
CA ARG A 38 31.31 7.91 9.64
C ARG A 38 30.93 6.64 8.88
N ILE A 39 30.20 5.73 9.52
CA ILE A 39 29.75 4.48 8.89
C ILE A 39 28.73 4.77 7.79
N LEU A 40 27.78 5.65 8.03
CA LEU A 40 26.74 6.02 7.09
C LEU A 40 27.34 6.73 5.85
N ALA A 41 28.23 7.68 6.06
CA ALA A 41 28.94 8.37 4.98
C ALA A 41 29.74 7.38 4.09
N LYS A 42 30.43 6.41 4.71
CA LYS A 42 31.17 5.38 3.99
C LYS A 42 30.28 4.42 3.21
N ALA A 43 29.13 4.05 3.76
CA ALA A 43 28.13 3.22 3.07
C ALA A 43 27.59 3.90 1.79
N VAL A 44 27.38 5.22 1.83
CA VAL A 44 27.01 6.04 0.67
C VAL A 44 28.13 6.07 -0.36
N GLU A 45 29.34 6.44 0.07
CA GLU A 45 30.52 6.52 -0.80
C GLU A 45 30.78 5.22 -1.57
N MET A 46 30.61 4.08 -0.90
CA MET A 46 30.80 2.76 -1.49
C MET A 46 29.61 2.24 -2.30
N GLY A 47 28.47 2.94 -2.31
CA GLY A 47 27.27 2.55 -3.06
C GLY A 47 26.55 1.33 -2.50
N TYR A 48 26.49 1.19 -1.18
CA TYR A 48 25.78 0.10 -0.50
C TYR A 48 24.26 0.19 -0.73
N LYS A 49 23.70 -0.67 -1.59
CA LYS A 49 22.32 -0.56 -2.11
C LYS A 49 21.20 -0.91 -1.12
N GLN A 50 21.50 -1.48 0.04
CA GLN A 50 20.49 -1.77 1.08
C GLN A 50 20.27 -0.59 2.04
N PHE A 51 20.87 0.52 1.74
CA PHE A 51 20.76 1.72 2.55
C PHE A 51 19.58 2.55 2.07
N SER A 52 18.62 2.81 2.96
CA SER A 52 17.58 3.81 2.68
C SER A 52 18.26 5.17 2.53
N TYR A 53 18.10 5.80 1.38
CA TYR A 53 18.75 7.07 1.02
C TYR A 53 18.49 8.19 2.06
N ILE A 54 17.39 8.09 2.77
CA ILE A 54 16.97 9.03 3.82
C ILE A 54 17.86 8.96 5.05
N ASN A 55 18.38 7.78 5.41
CA ASN A 55 19.30 7.63 6.54
C ASN A 55 20.77 7.94 6.19
N ALA A 56 21.10 7.94 4.90
CA ALA A 56 22.48 8.05 4.44
C ALA A 56 22.94 9.49 4.23
N THR A 57 22.04 10.41 3.94
CA THR A 57 22.42 11.77 3.53
C THR A 57 22.66 12.71 4.70
N GLY A 58 22.59 12.24 5.96
CA GLY A 58 22.82 13.13 7.12
C GLY A 58 21.88 14.35 7.11
N ILE A 59 20.74 14.25 6.43
CA ILE A 59 19.68 15.27 6.43
C ILE A 59 18.96 15.27 7.80
N ASN A 60 19.69 15.01 8.86
CA ASN A 60 19.37 15.49 10.21
C ASN A 60 19.51 17.01 10.33
N ASN A 61 19.94 17.70 9.27
CA ASN A 61 19.84 19.13 9.09
C ASN A 61 18.60 19.57 8.31
N PHE A 62 17.59 18.72 8.16
CA PHE A 62 16.25 19.26 8.25
C PHE A 62 16.07 19.72 9.72
N THR A 63 16.60 20.88 10.06
CA THR A 63 15.80 21.80 10.86
C THR A 63 14.45 21.73 10.20
N SER A 64 13.51 21.02 10.86
CA SER A 64 12.11 21.05 10.49
C SER A 64 11.88 22.48 10.02
N PRO A 65 11.54 22.77 8.75
CA PRO A 65 11.04 24.09 8.49
C PRO A 65 9.89 24.19 9.44
N ALA A 66 10.04 25.01 10.50
CA ALA A 66 8.91 25.36 11.33
C ALA A 66 7.84 25.69 10.33
N ALA A 67 6.75 24.88 10.32
CA ALA A 67 5.75 24.97 9.27
C ALA A 67 5.49 26.44 9.06
N PRO A 68 5.66 27.01 7.86
CA PRO A 68 5.79 28.46 7.69
C PRO A 68 4.64 29.26 8.32
N ASP A 69 3.53 28.56 8.64
CA ASP A 69 2.29 29.13 9.14
C ASP A 69 1.86 28.56 10.51
N GLY A 70 2.75 27.92 11.27
CA GLY A 70 2.41 27.32 12.58
C GLY A 70 1.54 26.05 12.47
N LYS A 71 1.33 25.51 11.27
CA LYS A 71 0.61 24.26 11.03
C LYS A 71 1.54 23.08 11.26
N ASN A 72 1.28 22.30 12.27
CA ASN A 72 2.15 21.18 12.66
C ASN A 72 1.41 19.84 12.81
N ASP A 73 0.16 19.76 12.37
CA ASP A 73 -0.63 18.54 12.41
C ASP A 73 -0.80 17.93 11.02
N ILE A 74 -0.64 16.63 10.91
CA ILE A 74 -0.99 15.87 9.71
C ILE A 74 -2.25 15.07 10.01
N ALA A 75 -3.33 15.40 9.32
CA ALA A 75 -4.60 14.72 9.44
C ALA A 75 -4.57 13.40 8.67
N VAL A 76 -4.80 12.29 9.33
CA VAL A 76 -4.94 10.97 8.72
C VAL A 76 -6.43 10.66 8.57
N PHE A 77 -6.90 10.52 7.33
CA PHE A 77 -8.27 10.21 7.00
C PHE A 77 -8.43 8.72 6.69
N THR A 78 -9.49 8.09 7.21
CA THR A 78 -9.84 6.71 6.92
C THR A 78 -11.35 6.48 7.06
N THR A 79 -11.92 5.64 6.21
CA THR A 79 -13.32 5.21 6.29
C THR A 79 -13.51 4.01 7.22
N LEU A 80 -12.48 3.19 7.39
CA LEU A 80 -12.52 1.94 8.16
C LEU A 80 -11.64 1.99 9.40
N PHE A 81 -11.85 1.04 10.31
CA PHE A 81 -10.90 0.81 11.40
C PHE A 81 -9.65 0.11 10.85
N LEU A 82 -8.49 0.73 11.05
CA LEU A 82 -7.20 0.23 10.57
C LEU A 82 -6.75 -1.07 11.27
N ASN A 83 -7.46 -1.54 12.30
CA ASN A 83 -7.15 -2.78 13.02
C ASN A 83 -7.37 -4.05 12.19
N THR A 84 -8.14 -3.98 11.12
CA THR A 84 -8.40 -5.11 10.22
C THR A 84 -7.36 -5.24 9.10
N SER A 85 -6.56 -4.19 8.88
CA SER A 85 -5.52 -4.15 7.85
C SER A 85 -4.13 -4.06 8.48
N HIS A 86 -3.37 -5.18 8.46
CA HIS A 86 -1.97 -5.18 8.90
C HIS A 86 -1.10 -4.22 8.09
N PHE A 87 -1.40 -4.07 6.80
CA PHE A 87 -0.69 -3.15 5.92
C PHE A 87 -0.88 -1.71 6.36
N ALA A 88 -2.12 -1.26 6.50
CA ALA A 88 -2.42 0.11 6.89
C ALA A 88 -1.91 0.43 8.30
N SER A 89 -2.07 -0.48 9.26
CA SER A 89 -1.61 -0.26 10.64
C SER A 89 -0.08 -0.18 10.76
N THR A 90 0.64 -1.04 10.03
CA THR A 90 2.12 -1.03 10.02
C THR A 90 2.66 0.23 9.33
N MET A 91 2.03 0.63 8.23
CA MET A 91 2.40 1.85 7.52
C MET A 91 2.15 3.08 8.38
N LEU A 92 1.00 3.15 9.06
CA LEU A 92 0.65 4.26 9.94
C LEU A 92 1.62 4.38 11.12
N ASP A 93 1.98 3.26 11.79
CA ASP A 93 2.99 3.27 12.87
C ASP A 93 4.32 3.86 12.39
N LYS A 94 4.80 3.40 11.25
CA LYS A 94 6.04 3.93 10.66
C LYS A 94 5.90 5.41 10.29
N PHE A 95 4.80 5.78 9.65
CA PHE A 95 4.53 7.15 9.25
C PHE A 95 4.49 8.09 10.47
N GLN A 96 3.77 7.73 11.53
CA GLN A 96 3.69 8.53 12.75
C GLN A 96 5.05 8.73 13.40
N ARG A 97 5.89 7.70 13.42
CA ARG A 97 7.24 7.77 13.97
C ARG A 97 8.13 8.74 13.19
N GLU A 98 8.11 8.65 11.86
CA GLU A 98 8.89 9.53 11.00
C GLU A 98 8.37 10.97 11.03
N ALA A 99 7.05 11.17 11.03
CA ALA A 99 6.44 12.49 11.15
C ALA A 99 6.80 13.18 12.48
N ALA A 100 6.79 12.42 13.59
CA ALA A 100 7.17 12.94 14.90
C ALA A 100 8.64 13.39 14.96
N GLN A 101 9.55 12.68 14.28
CA GLN A 101 10.96 13.10 14.17
C GLN A 101 11.11 14.42 13.39
N LEU A 102 10.20 14.70 12.50
CA LEU A 102 10.15 15.95 11.71
C LEU A 102 9.38 17.07 12.43
N GLY A 103 8.89 16.83 13.66
CA GLY A 103 8.18 17.82 14.47
C GLY A 103 6.68 17.93 14.16
N TYR A 104 6.12 17.00 13.38
CA TYR A 104 4.69 16.96 13.14
C TYR A 104 3.96 16.06 14.13
N SER A 105 2.80 16.50 14.60
CA SER A 105 1.79 15.65 15.23
C SER A 105 0.95 14.94 14.13
N THR A 106 0.29 13.84 14.49
CA THR A 106 -0.66 13.17 13.61
C THR A 106 -1.98 12.99 14.33
N SER A 107 -3.07 13.38 13.67
CA SER A 107 -4.44 13.18 14.16
C SER A 107 -5.19 12.22 13.25
N LEU A 108 -5.90 11.26 13.84
CA LEU A 108 -6.72 10.29 13.10
C LEU A 108 -8.17 10.76 13.04
N HIS A 109 -8.71 10.88 11.84
CA HIS A 109 -10.08 11.30 11.60
C HIS A 109 -10.81 10.20 10.84
N ARG A 110 -11.86 9.67 11.43
CA ARG A 110 -12.76 8.76 10.74
C ARG A 110 -13.72 9.55 9.87
N ILE A 111 -13.75 9.24 8.59
CA ILE A 111 -14.76 9.73 7.65
C ILE A 111 -16.03 8.95 7.90
N LEU A 112 -17.13 9.64 8.17
CA LEU A 112 -18.43 9.05 8.41
C LEU A 112 -19.27 9.05 7.11
N PRO A 113 -20.27 8.16 6.99
CA PRO A 113 -21.17 8.16 5.83
C PRO A 113 -21.82 9.54 5.58
N GLU A 114 -22.12 10.30 6.64
CA GLU A 114 -22.66 11.65 6.56
C GLU A 114 -21.66 12.65 5.95
N ASP A 115 -20.35 12.50 6.22
CA ASP A 115 -19.31 13.34 5.63
C ASP A 115 -19.20 13.08 4.13
N ILE A 116 -19.27 11.80 3.72
CA ILE A 116 -19.27 11.39 2.31
C ILE A 116 -20.53 11.95 1.60
N ALA A 117 -21.71 11.71 2.16
CA ALA A 117 -22.97 12.16 1.56
C ALA A 117 -23.07 13.68 1.42
N SER A 118 -22.47 14.44 2.36
CA SER A 118 -22.49 15.90 2.34
C SER A 118 -21.26 16.53 1.67
N LEU A 119 -20.31 15.71 1.21
CA LEU A 119 -19.01 16.15 0.66
C LEU A 119 -18.34 17.18 1.58
N SER A 120 -18.17 16.82 2.86
CA SER A 120 -17.60 17.69 3.86
C SER A 120 -16.41 17.05 4.59
N LEU A 121 -15.47 17.86 5.02
CA LEU A 121 -14.35 17.37 5.84
C LEU A 121 -14.86 16.93 7.22
N PRO A 122 -14.20 15.92 7.85
CA PRO A 122 -14.59 15.46 9.18
C PRO A 122 -14.62 16.62 10.20
N LYS A 123 -15.70 16.75 10.96
CA LYS A 123 -15.88 17.82 11.95
C LYS A 123 -14.82 17.84 13.06
N SER A 124 -14.14 16.72 13.27
CA SER A 124 -13.05 16.60 14.23
C SER A 124 -11.73 17.21 13.75
N MET A 125 -11.62 17.54 12.45
CA MET A 125 -10.44 18.14 11.87
C MET A 125 -10.38 19.64 12.16
N ASN A 126 -9.16 20.14 12.43
CA ASN A 126 -8.88 21.57 12.54
C ASN A 126 -8.01 22.02 11.36
N ALA A 127 -8.65 22.60 10.32
CA ALA A 127 -7.97 23.03 9.10
C ALA A 127 -6.89 24.11 9.33
N GLU A 128 -7.02 24.94 10.38
CA GLU A 128 -6.05 25.98 10.68
C GLU A 128 -4.72 25.42 11.20
N ARG A 129 -4.74 24.22 11.81
CA ARG A 129 -3.56 23.54 12.34
C ARG A 129 -3.02 22.47 11.41
N THR A 130 -3.79 22.05 10.41
CA THR A 130 -3.45 20.96 9.51
C THR A 130 -2.47 21.41 8.44
N ALA A 131 -1.28 20.79 8.42
CA ALA A 131 -0.24 21.01 7.43
C ALA A 131 -0.45 20.18 6.15
N GLY A 132 -1.07 19.02 6.29
CA GLY A 132 -1.36 18.08 5.19
C GLY A 132 -2.35 17.01 5.60
N ILE A 133 -2.92 16.35 4.62
CA ILE A 133 -3.87 15.24 4.79
C ILE A 133 -3.27 13.99 4.16
N VAL A 134 -3.35 12.85 4.86
CA VAL A 134 -3.01 11.54 4.32
C VAL A 134 -4.26 10.66 4.36
N CYS A 135 -4.71 10.22 3.18
CA CYS A 135 -5.92 9.41 3.02
C CYS A 135 -5.56 7.93 2.92
N PHE A 136 -6.10 7.10 3.80
CA PHE A 136 -6.03 5.64 3.75
C PHE A 136 -7.42 5.06 3.48
N GLU A 137 -7.54 4.23 2.44
CA GLU A 137 -8.79 3.54 2.12
C GLU A 137 -9.99 4.50 1.92
N VAL A 138 -9.73 5.62 1.23
CA VAL A 138 -10.75 6.61 0.86
C VAL A 138 -11.07 6.42 -0.63
N PHE A 139 -12.06 5.59 -0.92
CA PHE A 139 -12.33 5.11 -2.29
C PHE A 139 -13.63 5.65 -2.91
N ASP A 140 -14.37 6.48 -2.21
CA ASP A 140 -15.47 7.25 -2.81
C ASP A 140 -14.90 8.37 -3.69
N GLU A 141 -15.12 8.29 -5.01
CA GLU A 141 -14.49 9.23 -5.96
C GLU A 141 -14.96 10.68 -5.76
N PRO A 142 -16.26 11.00 -5.62
CA PRO A 142 -16.72 12.36 -5.35
C PRO A 142 -16.11 12.93 -4.07
N TYR A 143 -16.03 12.15 -3.00
CA TYR A 143 -15.43 12.57 -1.74
C TYR A 143 -13.91 12.80 -1.87
N ALA A 144 -13.20 11.89 -2.52
CA ALA A 144 -11.76 12.02 -2.77
C ALA A 144 -11.43 13.29 -3.59
N ARG A 145 -12.27 13.64 -4.58
CA ARG A 145 -12.14 14.89 -5.33
C ARG A 145 -12.34 16.12 -4.44
N MET A 146 -13.39 16.12 -3.63
CA MET A 146 -13.63 17.19 -2.67
C MET A 146 -12.43 17.38 -1.73
N VAL A 147 -11.87 16.28 -1.20
CA VAL A 147 -10.68 16.36 -0.34
C VAL A 147 -9.47 16.88 -1.11
N SER A 148 -9.26 16.46 -2.37
CA SER A 148 -8.16 16.98 -3.22
C SER A 148 -8.26 18.50 -3.40
N ASP A 149 -9.47 19.03 -3.51
CA ASP A 149 -9.75 20.44 -3.80
C ASP A 149 -9.85 21.31 -2.52
N CYS A 150 -9.64 20.74 -1.33
CA CYS A 150 -9.83 21.46 -0.06
C CYS A 150 -8.79 22.55 0.25
N GLY A 151 -7.77 22.70 -0.60
CA GLY A 151 -6.71 23.72 -0.44
C GLY A 151 -5.61 23.36 0.56
N ILE A 152 -5.61 22.13 1.09
CA ILE A 152 -4.56 21.58 1.95
C ILE A 152 -3.82 20.52 1.14
N PRO A 153 -2.48 20.38 1.21
CA PRO A 153 -1.74 19.31 0.54
C PRO A 153 -2.28 17.93 0.93
N VAL A 154 -2.56 17.07 -0.05
CA VAL A 154 -3.15 15.74 0.16
C VAL A 154 -2.27 14.67 -0.45
N LEU A 155 -2.06 13.60 0.29
CA LEU A 155 -1.47 12.34 -0.17
C LEU A 155 -2.50 11.21 -0.04
N PHE A 156 -2.85 10.58 -1.13
CA PHE A 156 -3.63 9.34 -1.11
C PHE A 156 -2.71 8.11 -1.09
N VAL A 157 -2.96 7.22 -0.16
CA VAL A 157 -2.39 5.86 -0.13
C VAL A 157 -3.41 4.94 -0.77
N ASP A 158 -3.21 4.68 -2.06
CA ASP A 158 -4.20 4.19 -3.01
C ASP A 158 -5.35 5.18 -3.26
N THR A 159 -6.09 5.01 -4.35
CA THR A 159 -7.15 5.95 -4.77
C THR A 159 -8.39 5.19 -5.23
N PRO A 160 -9.55 5.87 -5.32
CA PRO A 160 -10.64 5.36 -6.13
C PRO A 160 -10.23 5.22 -7.61
N VAL A 161 -10.95 4.42 -8.36
CA VAL A 161 -10.80 4.31 -9.82
C VAL A 161 -11.50 5.49 -10.47
N CYS A 162 -10.74 6.41 -11.07
CA CYS A 162 -11.29 7.58 -11.76
C CYS A 162 -11.64 7.23 -13.21
N MET A 163 -12.91 6.93 -13.48
CA MET A 163 -13.37 6.50 -14.80
C MET A 163 -13.51 7.61 -15.82
N ASP A 164 -13.60 8.86 -15.40
CA ASP A 164 -13.70 10.03 -16.27
C ASP A 164 -12.36 10.45 -16.91
N GLY A 165 -11.29 9.71 -16.60
CA GLY A 165 -9.94 9.98 -17.09
C GLY A 165 -9.26 11.19 -16.47
N ARG A 166 -9.89 11.85 -15.49
CA ARG A 166 -9.32 12.98 -14.76
C ARG A 166 -8.72 12.48 -13.45
N PRO A 167 -7.39 12.48 -13.29
CA PRO A 167 -6.77 12.09 -12.02
C PRO A 167 -7.14 13.08 -10.90
N LEU A 168 -7.01 12.64 -9.65
CA LEU A 168 -7.11 13.54 -8.50
C LEU A 168 -5.95 14.54 -8.50
N GLU A 169 -6.21 15.79 -8.20
CA GLU A 169 -5.22 16.87 -8.05
C GLU A 169 -4.50 16.77 -6.70
N ALA A 170 -3.85 15.61 -6.45
CA ALA A 170 -3.19 15.28 -5.20
C ALA A 170 -2.01 14.33 -5.43
N ASP A 171 -1.10 14.25 -4.47
CA ASP A 171 -0.07 13.22 -4.46
C ASP A 171 -0.67 11.83 -4.21
N ARG A 172 -0.08 10.81 -4.84
CA ARG A 172 -0.59 9.44 -4.79
C ARG A 172 0.54 8.45 -4.56
N LEU A 173 0.35 7.57 -3.59
CA LEU A 173 1.28 6.49 -3.30
C LEU A 173 0.66 5.15 -3.70
N TYR A 174 1.26 4.47 -4.65
CA TYR A 174 0.86 3.15 -5.10
C TYR A 174 1.94 2.11 -4.85
N MET A 175 1.51 0.85 -4.76
CA MET A 175 2.42 -0.30 -4.84
C MET A 175 2.62 -0.71 -6.30
N ASP A 176 3.62 -1.53 -6.57
CA ASP A 176 3.70 -2.27 -7.83
C ASP A 176 2.63 -3.38 -7.84
N ASN A 177 1.57 -3.13 -8.57
CA ASN A 177 0.42 -4.04 -8.69
C ASN A 177 0.54 -5.01 -9.88
N ALA A 178 1.57 -4.91 -10.71
CA ALA A 178 1.65 -5.62 -11.97
C ALA A 178 2.74 -6.71 -11.99
N THR A 179 3.94 -6.42 -11.52
CA THR A 179 5.12 -7.29 -11.69
C THR A 179 4.91 -8.67 -11.08
N GLY A 180 4.41 -8.74 -9.84
CA GLY A 180 4.18 -10.00 -9.14
C GLY A 180 3.13 -10.89 -9.83
N ILE A 181 2.05 -10.31 -10.33
CA ILE A 181 1.00 -11.03 -11.05
C ILE A 181 1.52 -11.54 -12.40
N THR A 182 2.24 -10.69 -13.14
CA THR A 182 2.81 -11.04 -14.44
C THR A 182 3.79 -12.21 -14.32
N ASP A 183 4.71 -12.14 -13.36
CA ASP A 183 5.68 -13.21 -13.09
C ASP A 183 4.98 -14.51 -12.65
N PHE A 184 3.99 -14.42 -11.77
CA PHE A 184 3.23 -15.59 -11.31
C PHE A 184 2.52 -16.29 -12.47
N ILE A 185 1.79 -15.54 -13.32
CA ILE A 185 1.08 -16.11 -14.47
C ILE A 185 2.06 -16.72 -15.46
N GLY A 186 3.19 -16.08 -15.73
CA GLY A 186 4.26 -16.62 -16.56
C GLY A 186 4.78 -17.97 -16.06
N ARG A 187 5.00 -18.07 -14.72
CA ARG A 187 5.41 -19.34 -14.08
C ARG A 187 4.32 -20.42 -14.16
N MET A 188 3.05 -20.05 -14.03
CA MET A 188 1.93 -21.00 -14.16
C MET A 188 1.84 -21.51 -15.61
N SER A 189 1.95 -20.64 -16.60
CA SER A 189 2.00 -20.98 -18.03
C SER A 189 3.16 -21.94 -18.33
N ALA A 190 4.35 -21.69 -17.82
CA ALA A 190 5.51 -22.57 -17.98
C ALA A 190 5.31 -23.97 -17.37
N ARG A 191 4.43 -24.07 -16.35
CA ARG A 191 4.02 -25.36 -15.73
C ARG A 191 2.84 -26.01 -16.42
N GLY A 192 2.40 -25.49 -17.58
CA GLY A 192 1.27 -26.01 -18.35
C GLY A 192 -0.11 -25.65 -17.76
N LYS A 193 -0.18 -24.81 -16.73
CA LYS A 193 -1.43 -24.31 -16.17
C LYS A 193 -1.95 -23.16 -17.03
N ARG A 194 -3.00 -23.42 -17.78
CA ARG A 194 -3.50 -22.45 -18.79
C ARG A 194 -4.87 -21.87 -18.42
N ASN A 195 -5.58 -22.53 -17.51
CA ASN A 195 -6.91 -22.12 -17.03
C ASN A 195 -6.72 -21.34 -15.75
N ILE A 196 -6.65 -20.02 -15.83
CA ILE A 196 -6.41 -19.14 -14.68
C ILE A 196 -7.58 -18.17 -14.58
N GLY A 197 -8.18 -18.06 -13.39
CA GLY A 197 -9.24 -17.14 -13.07
C GLY A 197 -8.76 -15.98 -12.20
N PHE A 198 -9.63 -15.02 -11.97
CA PHE A 198 -9.39 -13.86 -11.09
C PHE A 198 -10.52 -13.70 -10.08
N ILE A 199 -10.19 -13.34 -8.84
CA ILE A 199 -11.16 -13.03 -7.80
C ILE A 199 -10.84 -11.65 -7.20
N GLY A 200 -11.80 -10.76 -7.25
CA GLY A 200 -11.74 -9.44 -6.63
C GLY A 200 -12.53 -8.39 -7.40
N GLU A 201 -13.17 -7.50 -6.68
CA GLU A 201 -13.90 -6.36 -7.24
C GLU A 201 -12.91 -5.33 -7.81
N TYR A 202 -12.69 -5.36 -9.11
CA TYR A 202 -11.67 -4.51 -9.75
C TYR A 202 -11.97 -3.00 -9.67
N MET A 203 -13.21 -2.61 -9.39
CA MET A 203 -13.59 -1.20 -9.23
C MET A 203 -13.49 -0.69 -7.80
N HIS A 204 -13.13 -1.56 -6.84
CA HIS A 204 -13.01 -1.18 -5.44
C HIS A 204 -11.98 -0.06 -5.21
N CYS A 205 -10.80 -0.19 -5.80
CA CYS A 205 -9.73 0.82 -5.72
C CYS A 205 -8.75 0.68 -6.89
N GLN A 206 -7.89 1.67 -7.08
CA GLN A 206 -6.94 1.69 -8.18
C GLN A 206 -5.99 0.47 -8.16
N SER A 207 -5.54 0.04 -6.99
CA SER A 207 -4.69 -1.15 -6.88
C SER A 207 -5.40 -2.42 -7.34
N PHE A 208 -6.69 -2.59 -7.06
CA PHE A 208 -7.45 -3.75 -7.52
C PHE A 208 -7.66 -3.71 -9.03
N PHE A 209 -7.95 -2.52 -9.56
CA PHE A 209 -8.06 -2.30 -11.00
C PHE A 209 -6.75 -2.65 -11.72
N GLU A 210 -5.63 -2.15 -11.24
CA GLU A 210 -4.31 -2.43 -11.82
C GLU A 210 -3.95 -3.93 -11.76
N ARG A 211 -4.28 -4.62 -10.65
CA ARG A 211 -4.08 -6.07 -10.50
C ARG A 211 -4.91 -6.85 -11.50
N PHE A 212 -6.17 -6.46 -11.71
CA PHE A 212 -7.02 -7.09 -12.71
C PHE A 212 -6.50 -6.84 -14.13
N MET A 213 -6.07 -5.62 -14.45
CA MET A 213 -5.47 -5.33 -15.76
C MET A 213 -4.14 -6.07 -15.97
N ALA A 214 -3.31 -6.19 -14.92
CA ALA A 214 -2.08 -6.98 -14.96
C ALA A 214 -2.35 -8.45 -15.23
N TYR A 215 -3.39 -9.03 -14.59
CA TYR A 215 -3.85 -10.38 -14.89
C TYR A 215 -4.22 -10.53 -16.36
N ARG A 216 -5.07 -9.66 -16.90
CA ARG A 216 -5.51 -9.70 -18.30
C ARG A 216 -4.33 -9.58 -19.27
N ASN A 217 -3.43 -8.65 -19.03
CA ASN A 217 -2.23 -8.44 -19.81
C ASN A 217 -1.31 -9.67 -19.79
N ALA A 218 -1.07 -10.26 -18.62
CA ALA A 218 -0.21 -11.43 -18.48
C ALA A 218 -0.80 -12.66 -19.19
N MET A 219 -2.12 -12.87 -19.11
CA MET A 219 -2.82 -13.91 -19.88
C MET A 219 -2.62 -13.73 -21.38
N PHE A 220 -2.81 -12.49 -21.87
CA PHE A 220 -2.60 -12.16 -23.28
C PHE A 220 -1.15 -12.41 -23.72
N LEU A 221 -0.17 -11.93 -22.95
CA LEU A 221 1.27 -12.11 -23.27
C LEU A 221 1.69 -13.59 -23.29
N CYS A 222 1.06 -14.42 -22.45
CA CYS A 222 1.29 -15.88 -22.43
C CYS A 222 0.49 -16.65 -23.51
N GLY A 223 -0.28 -15.97 -24.36
CA GLY A 223 -1.14 -16.60 -25.35
C GLY A 223 -2.22 -17.50 -24.73
N MET A 224 -2.75 -17.11 -23.58
CA MET A 224 -3.79 -17.84 -22.87
C MET A 224 -5.13 -17.11 -22.98
N PRO A 225 -6.24 -17.81 -23.33
CA PRO A 225 -7.56 -17.19 -23.37
C PRO A 225 -8.04 -16.85 -21.96
N ILE A 226 -8.76 -15.74 -21.81
CA ILE A 226 -9.47 -15.41 -20.59
C ILE A 226 -10.88 -15.99 -20.70
N ASN A 227 -11.28 -16.74 -19.68
CA ASN A 227 -12.67 -17.15 -19.51
C ASN A 227 -13.32 -16.21 -18.48
N GLU A 228 -14.23 -15.37 -18.92
CA GLU A 228 -14.90 -14.39 -18.07
C GLU A 228 -15.75 -15.05 -16.96
N ASP A 229 -16.25 -16.29 -17.17
CA ASP A 229 -16.94 -17.07 -16.12
C ASP A 229 -16.02 -17.38 -14.90
N TRP A 230 -14.70 -17.29 -15.08
CA TRP A 230 -13.72 -17.46 -14.00
C TRP A 230 -13.25 -16.13 -13.40
N CYS A 231 -13.79 -15.02 -13.88
CA CYS A 231 -13.50 -13.70 -13.32
C CYS A 231 -14.62 -13.30 -12.34
N ILE A 232 -14.40 -13.58 -11.06
CA ILE A 232 -15.33 -13.24 -9.98
C ILE A 232 -15.04 -11.81 -9.56
N THR A 233 -15.69 -10.87 -10.22
CA THR A 233 -15.42 -9.42 -10.07
C THR A 233 -16.60 -8.65 -9.48
N GLY A 234 -17.68 -9.35 -9.12
CA GLY A 234 -18.83 -8.76 -8.46
C GLY A 234 -18.59 -8.48 -6.99
N ASN A 235 -19.35 -7.54 -6.48
CA ASN A 235 -19.46 -7.25 -5.06
C ASN A 235 -20.81 -7.76 -4.53
N LEU A 236 -20.88 -7.99 -3.21
CA LEU A 236 -22.15 -8.12 -2.52
C LEU A 236 -22.88 -6.77 -2.61
N ASN A 237 -24.17 -6.79 -2.94
CA ASN A 237 -24.98 -5.59 -2.88
C ASN A 237 -24.94 -5.04 -1.44
N GLU A 238 -24.80 -3.73 -1.32
CA GLU A 238 -24.70 -2.97 -0.05
C GLU A 238 -25.89 -3.17 0.90
N GLU A 239 -26.95 -3.87 0.48
CA GLU A 239 -28.14 -4.17 1.28
C GLU A 239 -27.92 -5.24 2.37
N ASP A 240 -26.75 -5.94 2.38
CA ASP A 240 -26.43 -7.02 3.32
C ASP A 240 -25.40 -6.59 4.40
N GLU A 241 -25.41 -5.34 4.84
CA GLU A 241 -24.39 -4.73 5.75
C GLU A 241 -24.22 -5.41 7.12
N ASP A 242 -25.12 -6.29 7.56
CA ASP A 242 -25.09 -6.84 8.92
C ASP A 242 -24.18 -8.06 9.14
N VAL A 243 -23.51 -8.59 8.09
CA VAL A 243 -22.69 -9.82 8.20
C VAL A 243 -21.39 -9.74 7.37
N MET A 244 -20.55 -8.76 7.61
CA MET A 244 -19.39 -8.42 6.76
C MET A 244 -18.36 -9.53 6.47
N ASN A 245 -18.22 -10.55 7.29
CA ASN A 245 -17.26 -11.65 7.01
C ASN A 245 -17.91 -12.92 6.46
N ASP A 246 -19.15 -13.23 6.85
CA ASP A 246 -19.84 -14.44 6.38
C ASP A 246 -20.48 -14.27 5.01
N CYS A 247 -20.87 -13.04 4.62
CA CYS A 247 -21.51 -12.76 3.34
C CYS A 247 -20.56 -12.98 2.15
N TYR A 248 -19.31 -12.50 2.20
CA TYR A 248 -18.40 -12.68 1.09
C TYR A 248 -18.01 -14.15 0.86
N ARG A 249 -17.80 -14.92 1.93
CA ARG A 249 -17.58 -16.38 1.83
C ARG A 249 -18.81 -17.10 1.31
N SER A 250 -20.01 -16.69 1.73
CA SER A 250 -21.25 -17.23 1.21
C SER A 250 -21.42 -16.94 -0.29
N TYR A 251 -21.14 -15.70 -0.70
CA TYR A 251 -21.09 -15.32 -2.11
C TYR A 251 -20.10 -16.18 -2.91
N LEU A 252 -18.87 -16.31 -2.45
CA LEU A 252 -17.86 -17.15 -3.11
C LEU A 252 -18.30 -18.63 -3.16
N TYR A 253 -18.90 -19.16 -2.08
CA TYR A 253 -19.39 -20.53 -2.03
C TYR A 253 -20.45 -20.79 -3.10
N HIS A 254 -21.46 -19.93 -3.19
CA HIS A 254 -22.52 -20.06 -4.19
C HIS A 254 -21.99 -19.89 -5.61
N THR A 255 -21.05 -18.93 -5.80
CA THR A 255 -20.42 -18.68 -7.09
C THR A 255 -19.61 -19.90 -7.54
N PHE A 256 -18.73 -20.45 -6.72
CA PHE A 256 -17.95 -21.65 -7.08
C PHE A 256 -18.83 -22.86 -7.33
N LYS A 257 -19.88 -23.05 -6.52
CA LYS A 257 -20.81 -24.15 -6.68
C LYS A 257 -21.64 -24.07 -7.98
N SER A 258 -21.89 -22.86 -8.47
CA SER A 258 -22.62 -22.63 -9.74
C SER A 258 -21.73 -22.76 -10.98
N MET A 259 -20.41 -22.73 -10.83
CA MET A 259 -19.48 -22.84 -11.93
C MET A 259 -19.54 -24.23 -12.56
N LYS A 260 -19.66 -24.29 -13.89
CA LYS A 260 -19.64 -25.56 -14.64
C LYS A 260 -18.25 -26.21 -14.60
N THR A 261 -17.20 -25.42 -14.58
CA THR A 261 -15.81 -25.84 -14.52
C THR A 261 -15.04 -24.84 -13.68
N LEU A 262 -14.09 -25.32 -12.88
CA LEU A 262 -13.14 -24.48 -12.14
C LEU A 262 -11.84 -24.32 -12.96
N PRO A 263 -11.16 -23.20 -12.85
CA PRO A 263 -9.82 -23.05 -13.42
C PRO A 263 -8.79 -23.86 -12.61
N ASP A 264 -7.60 -24.02 -13.16
CA ASP A 264 -6.47 -24.64 -12.43
C ASP A 264 -5.97 -23.78 -11.27
N VAL A 265 -6.12 -22.45 -11.40
CA VAL A 265 -5.54 -21.45 -10.51
C VAL A 265 -6.45 -20.23 -10.47
N PHE A 266 -6.58 -19.62 -9.31
CA PHE A 266 -7.11 -18.27 -9.16
C PHE A 266 -6.02 -17.29 -8.72
N VAL A 267 -5.99 -16.11 -9.33
CA VAL A 267 -5.30 -14.92 -8.84
C VAL A 267 -6.31 -14.10 -8.05
N CYS A 268 -5.97 -13.72 -6.84
CA CYS A 268 -6.86 -12.90 -5.99
C CYS A 268 -6.34 -11.47 -5.89
N ALA A 269 -7.26 -10.51 -5.80
CA ALA A 269 -6.91 -9.09 -5.73
C ALA A 269 -6.10 -8.75 -4.46
N ASN A 270 -6.34 -9.47 -3.34
CA ASN A 270 -5.52 -9.37 -2.12
C ASN A 270 -5.48 -10.70 -1.35
N ASP A 271 -4.76 -10.72 -0.25
CA ASP A 271 -4.58 -11.88 0.62
C ASP A 271 -5.83 -12.24 1.43
N PHE A 272 -6.68 -11.28 1.81
CA PHE A 272 -7.95 -11.53 2.48
C PHE A 272 -8.89 -12.32 1.57
N ILE A 273 -9.06 -11.87 0.33
CA ILE A 273 -9.84 -12.59 -0.70
C ILE A 273 -9.27 -13.98 -0.94
N ALA A 274 -7.95 -14.11 -1.02
CA ALA A 274 -7.31 -15.42 -1.19
C ALA A 274 -7.58 -16.33 0.02
N PHE A 275 -7.52 -15.81 1.23
CA PHE A 275 -7.83 -16.56 2.44
C PHE A 275 -9.29 -17.03 2.45
N ASP A 276 -10.24 -16.16 2.13
CA ASP A 276 -11.66 -16.51 2.09
C ASP A 276 -11.96 -17.55 1.01
N ALA A 277 -11.40 -17.39 -0.18
CA ALA A 277 -11.50 -18.39 -1.24
C ALA A 277 -10.96 -19.75 -0.80
N MET A 278 -9.80 -19.79 -0.13
CA MET A 278 -9.21 -21.03 0.41
C MET A 278 -10.12 -21.66 1.48
N GLN A 279 -10.77 -20.88 2.35
CA GLN A 279 -11.72 -21.44 3.33
C GLN A 279 -12.93 -22.04 2.62
N VAL A 280 -13.45 -21.38 1.60
CA VAL A 280 -14.60 -21.88 0.81
C VAL A 280 -14.24 -23.17 0.07
N PHE A 281 -13.06 -23.25 -0.55
CA PHE A 281 -12.61 -24.50 -1.22
C PHE A 281 -12.46 -25.69 -0.28
N LYS A 282 -12.28 -25.48 1.02
CA LYS A 282 -12.27 -26.59 2.00
C LYS A 282 -13.69 -27.12 2.31
N LEU A 283 -14.71 -26.36 1.98
CA LEU A 283 -16.13 -26.72 2.22
C LEU A 283 -16.78 -27.38 0.99
N LEU A 284 -16.17 -27.23 -0.19
CA LEU A 284 -16.62 -27.82 -1.47
C LEU A 284 -16.00 -29.20 -1.71
#